data_6151411f075266cb8eadc9f993867779
#
_entry.id   6151411f075266cb8eadc9f993867779
#
_cell.length_a   1.000
_cell.length_b   1.000
_cell.length_c   1.000
_cell.angle_alpha   90.00
_cell.angle_beta   90.00
_cell.angle_gamma   90.00
#
_symmetry.space_group_name_H-M   'P 1'
#
loop_
_entity.id
_entity.type
_entity.pdbx_description
1 polymer ?
#
loop_
_entity_poly.entity_id
_entity_poly.type
_entity_poly.pdbx_seq_one_letter_code
_entity_poly.pdbx_strand_id
1 'polypeptide(L)'
;MNFHTKYWNPFIETMPLEELRELQLKKFKRALLWAYSNSPFYRRIYKEAGLEPGDIKTHKDIRCVPKVEKDMLREVQTREPFPYGDILSVPLKEVTTFRQTSGTTGTPVYHADSWQDMEWYSETWAYVLYAQGYRETDRVFIPFGYNIFVAFWGAHFAAEKIGCEVVPGGVLDTQARILKMKELHCTAFMATPTYVLGMADTAARKLGIDVSKELSIQRITCAGEPGACIPTTKRRMEGAWGAKVYDHIGATESGAWSYECMEQPGGLHVNEAFFLVEIEDLETGEITDDPKKPGKMIITALDRSAKPCIRFDSKDVIRWSGQPCNCGRTFRLTDGGVMGRADDITKVKGVLLAPTAIEEVVRSLSDLGNEYEVLVTKKGDLDDILLKVELLPGKEGEEKGVLAHLKDQLRLRTNLGYQIEVHPYGSLPRYELKAKRFKDLRMKGA
;
A
#
# COMPACT_ATOMS: atom_id res chain seq x y z
N MET A 1 -21.23 3.78 29.94
CA MET A 1 -20.62 4.97 29.33
C MET A 1 -19.72 4.47 28.24
N ASN A 2 -20.12 4.58 26.97
CA ASN A 2 -19.27 4.17 25.84
C ASN A 2 -18.25 5.28 25.59
N PHE A 3 -17.09 5.17 26.19
CA PHE A 3 -15.94 6.01 25.83
C PHE A 3 -15.28 5.43 24.57
N HIS A 4 -15.93 5.50 23.42
CA HIS A 4 -15.26 5.25 22.16
C HIS A 4 -14.30 6.40 21.89
N THR A 5 -13.04 6.20 22.26
CA THR A 5 -12.00 7.11 21.84
C THR A 5 -11.84 7.01 20.33
N LYS A 6 -11.34 8.04 19.65
CA LYS A 6 -10.97 7.97 18.24
C LYS A 6 -9.60 7.29 18.02
N TYR A 7 -8.98 6.80 19.07
CA TYR A 7 -7.65 6.20 19.11
C TYR A 7 -7.74 4.76 19.60
N TRP A 8 -7.01 3.84 18.99
CA TRP A 8 -6.83 2.49 19.49
C TRP A 8 -5.99 2.47 20.77
N ASN A 9 -4.89 3.20 20.74
CA ASN A 9 -4.05 3.43 21.92
C ASN A 9 -3.83 4.94 22.12
N PRO A 10 -4.69 5.62 22.88
CA PRO A 10 -4.60 7.07 23.07
C PRO A 10 -3.24 7.53 23.59
N PHE A 11 -2.61 6.74 24.46
CA PHE A 11 -1.32 7.09 25.04
C PHE A 11 -0.20 7.22 24.00
N ILE A 12 -0.12 6.25 23.09
CA ILE A 12 0.93 6.26 22.05
C ILE A 12 0.56 7.19 20.88
N GLU A 13 -0.71 7.18 20.45
CA GLU A 13 -1.15 7.95 19.28
C GLU A 13 -1.15 9.47 19.50
N THR A 14 -1.17 9.91 20.76
CA THR A 14 -1.10 11.33 21.15
C THR A 14 0.13 11.67 21.98
N MET A 15 1.10 10.77 22.04
CA MET A 15 2.37 10.97 22.74
C MET A 15 3.11 12.20 22.18
N PRO A 16 3.67 13.09 23.02
CA PRO A 16 4.50 14.18 22.52
C PRO A 16 5.60 13.70 21.57
N LEU A 17 5.85 14.46 20.50
CA LEU A 17 6.76 14.04 19.44
C LEU A 17 8.16 13.68 19.92
N GLU A 18 8.69 14.42 20.92
CA GLU A 18 10.00 14.15 21.51
C GLU A 18 10.02 12.79 22.21
N GLU A 19 9.02 12.50 23.04
CA GLU A 19 8.88 11.21 23.73
C GLU A 19 8.70 10.05 22.75
N LEU A 20 7.90 10.26 21.69
CA LEU A 20 7.72 9.29 20.63
C LEU A 20 9.04 8.98 19.91
N ARG A 21 9.84 9.99 19.62
CA ARG A 21 11.17 9.81 19.03
C ARG A 21 12.12 9.06 19.95
N GLU A 22 12.15 9.39 21.23
CA GLU A 22 12.95 8.64 22.22
C GLU A 22 12.53 7.17 22.27
N LEU A 23 11.21 6.90 22.27
CA LEU A 23 10.68 5.55 22.24
C LEU A 23 11.09 4.81 20.94
N GLN A 24 10.99 5.46 19.78
CA GLN A 24 11.41 4.89 18.51
C GLN A 24 12.91 4.57 18.49
N LEU A 25 13.77 5.47 18.98
CA LEU A 25 15.20 5.22 19.07
C LEU A 25 15.51 4.03 19.98
N LYS A 26 14.85 3.95 21.14
CA LYS A 26 14.99 2.81 22.06
C LYS A 26 14.59 1.50 21.41
N LYS A 27 13.45 1.48 20.71
CA LYS A 27 12.97 0.29 19.96
C LYS A 27 13.91 -0.06 18.80
N PHE A 28 14.39 0.93 18.06
CA PHE A 28 15.35 0.72 16.96
C PHE A 28 16.64 0.07 17.47
N LYS A 29 17.22 0.57 18.54
CA LYS A 29 18.44 0.00 19.16
C LYS A 29 18.22 -1.45 19.59
N ARG A 30 17.04 -1.76 20.14
CA ARG A 30 16.65 -3.13 20.50
C ARG A 30 16.55 -4.04 19.26
N ALA A 31 15.87 -3.58 18.21
CA ALA A 31 15.72 -4.31 16.96
C ALA A 31 17.07 -4.56 16.26
N LEU A 32 17.94 -3.54 16.26
CA LEU A 32 19.29 -3.64 15.72
C LEU A 32 20.14 -4.67 16.48
N LEU A 33 20.15 -4.59 17.83
CA LEU A 33 20.86 -5.54 18.67
C LEU A 33 20.32 -6.96 18.50
N TRP A 34 18.99 -7.11 18.40
CA TRP A 34 18.36 -8.41 18.15
C TRP A 34 18.83 -9.00 16.81
N ALA A 35 18.77 -8.23 15.75
CA ALA A 35 19.18 -8.67 14.42
C ALA A 35 20.68 -9.01 14.36
N TYR A 36 21.55 -8.18 14.97
CA TYR A 36 22.97 -8.42 15.05
C TYR A 36 23.30 -9.72 15.81
N SER A 37 22.61 -9.96 16.93
CA SER A 37 22.88 -11.11 17.79
C SER A 37 22.37 -12.43 17.22
N ASN A 38 21.23 -12.41 16.52
CA ASN A 38 20.49 -13.61 16.16
C ASN A 38 20.45 -13.93 14.67
N SER A 39 20.69 -12.94 13.77
CA SER A 39 20.69 -13.14 12.32
C SER A 39 22.12 -13.12 11.77
N PRO A 40 22.64 -14.22 11.21
CA PRO A 40 23.95 -14.22 10.56
C PRO A 40 24.04 -13.22 9.40
N PHE A 41 22.94 -13.04 8.64
CA PHE A 41 22.86 -12.04 7.57
C PHE A 41 23.11 -10.61 8.09
N TYR A 42 22.36 -10.16 9.10
CA TYR A 42 22.52 -8.81 9.65
C TYR A 42 23.88 -8.61 10.30
N ARG A 43 24.35 -9.61 11.01
CA ARG A 43 25.71 -9.57 11.61
C ARG A 43 26.79 -9.39 10.57
N ARG A 44 26.66 -10.07 9.42
CA ARG A 44 27.63 -9.95 8.30
C ARG A 44 27.65 -8.55 7.71
N ILE A 45 26.47 -8.05 7.27
CA ILE A 45 26.41 -6.73 6.61
C ILE A 45 26.81 -5.58 7.55
N TYR A 46 26.55 -5.70 8.86
CA TYR A 46 26.95 -4.68 9.82
C TYR A 46 28.47 -4.73 10.06
N LYS A 47 29.07 -5.91 10.17
CA LYS A 47 30.53 -6.04 10.29
C LYS A 47 31.26 -5.55 9.02
N GLU A 48 30.74 -5.85 7.86
CA GLU A 48 31.29 -5.35 6.58
C GLU A 48 31.25 -3.81 6.51
N ALA A 49 30.22 -3.19 7.11
CA ALA A 49 30.10 -1.75 7.23
C ALA A 49 30.90 -1.14 8.42
N GLY A 50 31.58 -1.96 9.20
CA GLY A 50 32.28 -1.51 10.42
C GLY A 50 31.35 -0.99 11.51
N LEU A 51 30.10 -1.44 11.55
CA LEU A 51 29.06 -1.00 12.50
C LEU A 51 28.90 -1.99 13.64
N GLU A 52 28.92 -1.47 14.85
CA GLU A 52 28.50 -2.19 16.06
C GLU A 52 27.16 -1.59 16.59
N PRO A 53 26.26 -2.39 17.17
CA PRO A 53 24.96 -1.88 17.66
C PRO A 53 25.08 -0.72 18.67
N GLY A 54 26.20 -0.66 19.39
CA GLY A 54 26.50 0.40 20.37
C GLY A 54 26.82 1.77 19.76
N ASP A 55 27.07 1.83 18.45
CA ASP A 55 27.41 3.09 17.76
C ASP A 55 26.19 3.97 17.57
N ILE A 56 24.97 3.38 17.56
CA ILE A 56 23.73 4.13 17.42
C ILE A 56 23.35 4.76 18.76
N LYS A 57 23.52 6.07 18.86
CA LYS A 57 23.20 6.87 20.07
C LYS A 57 22.06 7.83 19.84
N THR A 58 21.94 8.37 18.64
CA THR A 58 20.94 9.36 18.23
C THR A 58 20.20 8.92 16.98
N HIS A 59 19.10 9.59 16.64
CA HIS A 59 18.40 9.36 15.37
C HIS A 59 19.27 9.60 14.14
N LYS A 60 20.25 10.49 14.22
CA LYS A 60 21.16 10.76 13.09
C LYS A 60 22.06 9.56 12.79
N ASP A 61 22.43 8.81 13.80
CA ASP A 61 23.31 7.65 13.66
C ASP A 61 22.62 6.49 12.92
N ILE A 62 21.27 6.45 12.92
CA ILE A 62 20.48 5.45 12.19
C ILE A 62 20.87 5.43 10.71
N ARG A 63 21.23 6.57 10.14
CA ARG A 63 21.63 6.70 8.74
C ARG A 63 22.89 5.92 8.39
N CYS A 64 23.72 5.61 9.38
CA CYS A 64 24.93 4.79 9.20
C CYS A 64 24.64 3.29 9.07
N VAL A 65 23.44 2.84 9.49
CA VAL A 65 23.06 1.43 9.38
C VAL A 65 22.81 1.07 7.90
N PRO A 66 23.43 0.01 7.37
CA PRO A 66 23.24 -0.41 5.98
C PRO A 66 21.77 -0.64 5.62
N LYS A 67 21.40 -0.24 4.42
CA LYS A 67 20.07 -0.53 3.87
C LYS A 67 19.99 -1.98 3.40
N VAL A 68 18.80 -2.57 3.52
CA VAL A 68 18.50 -3.90 2.99
C VAL A 68 17.59 -3.74 1.78
N GLU A 69 17.97 -4.36 0.67
CA GLU A 69 17.21 -4.35 -0.58
C GLU A 69 16.55 -5.70 -0.84
N LYS A 70 15.52 -5.70 -1.67
CA LYS A 70 14.73 -6.92 -1.97
C LYS A 70 15.57 -8.01 -2.64
N ASP A 71 16.58 -7.65 -3.45
CA ASP A 71 17.46 -8.62 -4.09
C ASP A 71 18.38 -9.31 -3.08
N MET A 72 18.84 -8.60 -2.05
CA MET A 72 19.57 -9.22 -0.93
C MET A 72 18.69 -10.26 -0.23
N LEU A 73 17.39 -10.00 -0.07
CA LEU A 73 16.45 -10.97 0.51
C LEU A 73 16.25 -12.20 -0.39
N ARG A 74 16.25 -12.02 -1.71
CA ARG A 74 16.18 -13.12 -2.69
C ARG A 74 17.44 -13.99 -2.67
N GLU A 75 18.60 -13.37 -2.57
CA GLU A 75 19.88 -14.09 -2.47
C GLU A 75 19.94 -14.90 -1.17
N VAL A 76 19.62 -14.25 -0.06
CA VAL A 76 19.75 -14.84 1.28
C VAL A 76 18.85 -16.08 1.47
N GLN A 77 17.67 -16.11 0.88
CA GLN A 77 16.74 -17.24 1.03
C GLN A 77 17.21 -18.52 0.30
N THR A 78 18.26 -18.44 -0.50
CA THR A 78 18.87 -19.63 -1.12
C THR A 78 19.82 -20.36 -0.17
N ARG A 79 20.12 -19.79 0.99
CA ARG A 79 21.01 -20.32 2.04
C ARG A 79 20.23 -21.10 3.08
N GLU A 80 20.93 -21.81 3.94
CA GLU A 80 20.31 -22.44 5.11
C GLU A 80 20.07 -21.42 6.24
N PRO A 81 19.02 -21.58 7.06
CA PRO A 81 18.01 -22.66 6.99
C PRO A 81 16.96 -22.38 5.90
N PHE A 82 16.74 -23.36 5.04
CA PHE A 82 15.71 -23.28 4.00
C PHE A 82 14.31 -23.24 4.62
N PRO A 83 13.32 -22.45 4.10
CA PRO A 83 13.38 -21.63 2.88
C PRO A 83 13.72 -20.14 3.13
N TYR A 84 14.10 -19.76 4.34
CA TYR A 84 14.25 -18.34 4.73
C TYR A 84 15.68 -17.82 4.62
N GLY A 85 16.67 -18.71 4.67
CA GLY A 85 18.07 -18.36 4.67
C GLY A 85 18.58 -17.80 6.01
N ASP A 86 19.82 -17.34 6.00
CA ASP A 86 20.56 -16.85 7.18
C ASP A 86 20.10 -15.48 7.71
N ILE A 87 19.01 -14.93 7.16
CA ILE A 87 18.33 -13.75 7.71
C ILE A 87 17.42 -14.10 8.89
N LEU A 88 17.00 -15.38 9.02
CA LEU A 88 16.17 -15.83 10.12
C LEU A 88 16.87 -15.59 11.46
N SER A 89 16.16 -14.99 12.41
CA SER A 89 16.69 -14.61 13.73
C SER A 89 16.02 -15.32 14.91
N VAL A 90 15.23 -16.34 14.61
CA VAL A 90 14.69 -17.30 15.59
C VAL A 90 14.98 -18.73 15.13
N PRO A 91 15.02 -19.72 16.02
CA PRO A 91 15.06 -21.13 15.63
C PRO A 91 13.90 -21.48 14.70
N LEU A 92 14.13 -22.32 13.68
CA LEU A 92 13.10 -22.70 12.70
C LEU A 92 11.83 -23.29 13.36
N LYS A 93 11.96 -23.97 14.49
CA LYS A 93 10.84 -24.50 15.28
C LYS A 93 9.89 -23.44 15.85
N GLU A 94 10.32 -22.18 15.92
CA GLU A 94 9.53 -21.05 16.40
C GLU A 94 8.78 -20.33 15.27
N VAL A 95 9.09 -20.67 14.01
CA VAL A 95 8.35 -20.17 12.85
C VAL A 95 7.03 -20.92 12.75
N THR A 96 5.94 -20.18 12.96
CA THR A 96 4.58 -20.73 12.93
C THR A 96 3.85 -20.42 11.63
N THR A 97 4.35 -19.44 10.87
CA THR A 97 3.65 -18.96 9.67
C THR A 97 4.62 -18.66 8.53
N PHE A 98 4.33 -19.27 7.38
CA PHE A 98 5.00 -18.95 6.11
C PHE A 98 4.21 -17.90 5.36
N ARG A 99 4.90 -16.93 4.78
CA ARG A 99 4.37 -15.91 3.87
C ARG A 99 5.31 -15.71 2.69
N GLN A 100 4.77 -15.16 1.61
CA GLN A 100 5.61 -14.74 0.49
C GLN A 100 5.07 -13.48 -0.17
N THR A 101 5.94 -12.79 -0.90
CA THR A 101 5.53 -11.69 -1.78
C THR A 101 4.92 -12.22 -3.08
N SER A 102 4.18 -11.38 -3.81
CA SER A 102 3.51 -11.78 -5.07
C SER A 102 4.46 -12.21 -6.20
N GLY A 103 5.75 -11.87 -6.10
CA GLY A 103 6.75 -12.25 -7.11
C GLY A 103 6.54 -11.64 -8.50
N THR A 104 5.78 -10.54 -8.61
CA THR A 104 5.42 -9.93 -9.90
C THR A 104 6.61 -9.48 -10.76
N THR A 105 7.77 -9.28 -10.14
CA THR A 105 9.01 -8.82 -10.78
C THR A 105 10.14 -9.85 -10.71
N GLY A 106 9.85 -11.11 -10.38
CA GLY A 106 10.85 -12.17 -10.25
C GLY A 106 10.49 -13.19 -9.18
N THR A 107 11.51 -13.89 -8.63
CA THR A 107 11.33 -14.87 -7.56
C THR A 107 10.69 -14.22 -6.33
N PRO A 108 9.62 -14.82 -5.75
CA PRO A 108 9.02 -14.35 -4.51
C PRO A 108 10.03 -14.32 -3.37
N VAL A 109 9.89 -13.36 -2.47
CA VAL A 109 10.62 -13.35 -1.21
C VAL A 109 9.78 -14.07 -0.16
N TYR A 110 10.40 -15.03 0.53
CA TYR A 110 9.78 -15.81 1.60
C TYR A 110 9.95 -15.11 2.94
N HIS A 111 8.90 -15.15 3.74
CA HIS A 111 8.86 -14.52 5.06
C HIS A 111 8.47 -15.55 6.11
N ALA A 112 9.15 -15.45 7.23
CA ALA A 112 8.89 -16.22 8.43
C ALA A 112 8.24 -15.30 9.47
N ASP A 113 7.16 -15.75 10.08
CA ASP A 113 6.59 -15.08 11.24
C ASP A 113 6.47 -16.11 12.39
N SER A 114 6.89 -15.71 13.57
CA SER A 114 6.58 -16.38 14.82
C SER A 114 5.14 -16.08 15.24
N TRP A 115 4.64 -16.77 16.26
CA TRP A 115 3.34 -16.41 16.84
C TRP A 115 3.33 -14.96 17.36
N GLN A 116 4.43 -14.51 17.96
CA GLN A 116 4.57 -13.14 18.45
C GLN A 116 4.56 -12.12 17.30
N ASP A 117 5.16 -12.45 16.15
CA ASP A 117 5.09 -11.58 14.98
C ASP A 117 3.66 -11.47 14.43
N MET A 118 2.87 -12.55 14.49
CA MET A 118 1.47 -12.52 14.07
C MET A 118 0.61 -11.67 15.03
N GLU A 119 0.86 -11.73 16.34
CA GLU A 119 0.24 -10.85 17.32
C GLU A 119 0.59 -9.38 17.05
N TRP A 120 1.89 -9.10 16.82
CA TRP A 120 2.35 -7.76 16.44
C TRP A 120 1.71 -7.29 15.14
N TYR A 121 1.59 -8.17 14.14
CA TYR A 121 0.97 -7.84 12.86
C TYR A 121 -0.51 -7.49 13.03
N SER A 122 -1.24 -8.27 13.82
CA SER A 122 -2.62 -8.00 14.20
C SER A 122 -2.76 -6.65 14.91
N GLU A 123 -1.83 -6.35 15.84
CA GLU A 123 -1.84 -5.06 16.56
C GLU A 123 -1.61 -3.88 15.61
N THR A 124 -0.65 -3.98 14.68
CA THR A 124 -0.41 -2.89 13.70
C THR A 124 -1.65 -2.62 12.84
N TRP A 125 -2.37 -3.65 12.43
CA TRP A 125 -3.62 -3.54 11.69
C TRP A 125 -4.79 -3.01 12.54
N ALA A 126 -4.79 -3.25 13.85
CA ALA A 126 -5.82 -2.69 14.74
C ALA A 126 -5.76 -1.16 14.77
N TYR A 127 -4.56 -0.56 14.76
CA TYR A 127 -4.40 0.89 14.59
C TYR A 127 -5.01 1.38 13.27
N VAL A 128 -4.79 0.64 12.17
CA VAL A 128 -5.34 0.97 10.85
C VAL A 128 -6.87 1.01 10.91
N LEU A 129 -7.47 -0.11 11.27
CA LEU A 129 -8.93 -0.28 11.21
C LEU A 129 -9.66 0.62 12.21
N TYR A 130 -9.13 0.72 13.44
CA TYR A 130 -9.75 1.56 14.47
C TYR A 130 -9.69 3.05 14.11
N ALA A 131 -8.59 3.52 13.50
CA ALA A 131 -8.47 4.88 13.00
C ALA A 131 -9.42 5.19 11.86
N GLN A 132 -9.84 4.17 11.10
CA GLN A 132 -10.82 4.24 10.02
C GLN A 132 -12.27 4.07 10.51
N GLY A 133 -12.47 3.94 11.82
CA GLY A 133 -13.77 3.90 12.45
C GLY A 133 -14.38 2.51 12.62
N TYR A 134 -13.63 1.43 12.44
CA TYR A 134 -14.10 0.08 12.75
C TYR A 134 -14.32 -0.08 14.26
N ARG A 135 -15.44 -0.71 14.64
CA ARG A 135 -15.84 -0.93 16.03
C ARG A 135 -16.48 -2.31 16.19
N GLU A 136 -16.70 -2.72 17.42
CA GLU A 136 -17.31 -4.00 17.80
C GLU A 136 -18.73 -4.22 17.24
N THR A 137 -19.35 -3.18 16.73
CA THR A 137 -20.68 -3.26 16.08
C THR A 137 -20.58 -3.57 14.59
N ASP A 138 -19.38 -3.61 14.03
CA ASP A 138 -19.18 -3.85 12.59
C ASP A 138 -19.21 -5.33 12.25
N ARG A 139 -19.82 -5.63 11.11
CA ARG A 139 -19.69 -6.91 10.41
C ARG A 139 -18.82 -6.68 9.16
N VAL A 140 -17.62 -7.24 9.20
CA VAL A 140 -16.56 -6.98 8.23
C VAL A 140 -16.46 -8.14 7.26
N PHE A 141 -16.68 -7.88 5.97
CA PHE A 141 -16.52 -8.88 4.93
C PHE A 141 -15.10 -8.87 4.35
N ILE A 142 -14.47 -10.03 4.22
CA ILE A 142 -13.16 -10.18 3.60
C ILE A 142 -13.32 -10.94 2.28
N PRO A 143 -13.34 -10.24 1.12
CA PRO A 143 -13.66 -10.82 -0.18
C PRO A 143 -12.48 -11.55 -0.85
N PHE A 144 -11.44 -11.91 -0.12
CA PHE A 144 -10.25 -12.57 -0.67
C PHE A 144 -9.96 -13.91 -0.01
N GLY A 145 -9.38 -14.81 -0.80
CA GLY A 145 -8.88 -16.08 -0.29
C GLY A 145 -7.75 -15.88 0.71
N TYR A 146 -7.83 -16.59 1.83
CA TYR A 146 -6.76 -16.70 2.80
C TYR A 146 -5.69 -17.63 2.23
N ASN A 147 -4.69 -17.06 1.60
CA ASN A 147 -3.58 -17.80 1.00
C ASN A 147 -2.25 -17.41 1.66
N ILE A 148 -1.15 -17.58 0.95
CA ILE A 148 0.20 -17.29 1.44
C ILE A 148 0.53 -15.79 1.57
N PHE A 149 -0.40 -14.87 1.24
CA PHE A 149 -0.20 -13.44 1.40
C PHE A 149 -0.71 -12.96 2.75
N VAL A 150 0.07 -12.13 3.44
CA VAL A 150 -0.17 -11.79 4.84
C VAL A 150 -1.28 -10.76 5.07
N ALA A 151 -1.53 -9.86 4.11
CA ALA A 151 -2.34 -8.66 4.35
C ALA A 151 -3.73 -8.97 4.95
N PHE A 152 -4.48 -9.88 4.33
CA PHE A 152 -5.84 -10.19 4.78
C PHE A 152 -5.90 -11.03 6.07
N TRP A 153 -4.85 -11.80 6.37
CA TRP A 153 -4.71 -12.45 7.66
C TRP A 153 -4.54 -11.44 8.79
N GLY A 154 -3.67 -10.45 8.60
CA GLY A 154 -3.47 -9.39 9.59
C GLY A 154 -4.72 -8.56 9.81
N ALA A 155 -5.41 -8.19 8.73
CA ALA A 155 -6.67 -7.45 8.78
C ALA A 155 -7.80 -8.24 9.46
N HIS A 156 -7.91 -9.55 9.19
CA HIS A 156 -8.86 -10.45 9.86
C HIS A 156 -8.65 -10.45 11.37
N PHE A 157 -7.46 -10.82 11.82
CA PHE A 157 -7.16 -10.89 13.25
C PHE A 157 -7.28 -9.54 13.95
N ALA A 158 -6.99 -8.45 13.26
CA ALA A 158 -7.19 -7.11 13.80
C ALA A 158 -8.68 -6.74 13.96
N ALA A 159 -9.51 -7.09 12.98
CA ALA A 159 -10.95 -6.88 13.08
C ALA A 159 -11.56 -7.67 14.24
N GLU A 160 -11.19 -8.95 14.41
CA GLU A 160 -11.58 -9.75 15.58
C GLU A 160 -11.06 -9.15 16.90
N LYS A 161 -9.82 -8.65 16.92
CA LYS A 161 -9.21 -8.01 18.09
C LYS A 161 -9.94 -6.72 18.49
N ILE A 162 -10.48 -5.96 17.56
CA ILE A 162 -11.35 -4.81 17.81
C ILE A 162 -12.73 -5.24 18.33
N GLY A 163 -13.14 -6.48 18.06
CA GLY A 163 -14.43 -7.03 18.41
C GLY A 163 -15.43 -7.07 17.25
N CYS A 164 -15.01 -6.81 16.02
CA CYS A 164 -15.85 -6.92 14.83
C CYS A 164 -16.22 -8.40 14.56
N GLU A 165 -17.42 -8.61 14.03
CA GLU A 165 -17.76 -9.91 13.42
C GLU A 165 -17.13 -10.01 12.03
N VAL A 166 -16.25 -10.98 11.82
CA VAL A 166 -15.56 -11.16 10.51
C VAL A 166 -16.24 -12.23 9.68
N VAL A 167 -16.57 -11.89 8.43
CA VAL A 167 -17.17 -12.80 7.45
C VAL A 167 -16.15 -13.12 6.36
N PRO A 168 -15.55 -14.33 6.34
CA PRO A 168 -14.60 -14.73 5.31
C PRO A 168 -15.32 -15.13 4.01
N GLY A 169 -15.12 -14.34 2.94
CA GLY A 169 -15.73 -14.57 1.62
C GLY A 169 -14.80 -15.12 0.55
N GLY A 170 -13.65 -15.71 0.96
CA GLY A 170 -12.52 -16.00 0.10
C GLY A 170 -12.78 -16.93 -1.10
N VAL A 171 -13.60 -17.97 -0.93
CA VAL A 171 -13.91 -18.96 -1.99
C VAL A 171 -15.09 -18.56 -2.87
N LEU A 172 -15.83 -17.52 -2.51
CA LEU A 172 -16.95 -17.03 -3.27
C LEU A 172 -16.48 -16.26 -4.51
N ASP A 173 -17.23 -16.34 -5.60
CA ASP A 173 -17.03 -15.44 -6.75
C ASP A 173 -17.56 -14.03 -6.45
N THR A 174 -17.32 -13.09 -7.35
CA THR A 174 -17.68 -11.69 -7.14
C THR A 174 -19.18 -11.49 -6.95
N GLN A 175 -20.03 -12.21 -7.69
CA GLN A 175 -21.50 -12.10 -7.55
C GLN A 175 -21.96 -12.66 -6.20
N ALA A 176 -21.47 -13.84 -5.82
CA ALA A 176 -21.79 -14.46 -4.54
C ALA A 176 -21.30 -13.62 -3.34
N ARG A 177 -20.15 -12.95 -3.46
CA ARG A 177 -19.64 -12.00 -2.44
C ARG A 177 -20.60 -10.83 -2.25
N ILE A 178 -21.07 -10.21 -3.35
CA ILE A 178 -22.03 -9.09 -3.29
C ILE A 178 -23.33 -9.53 -2.62
N LEU A 179 -23.89 -10.65 -3.06
CA LEU A 179 -25.13 -11.21 -2.50
C LEU A 179 -24.97 -11.57 -1.01
N LYS A 180 -23.82 -12.11 -0.61
CA LYS A 180 -23.53 -12.46 0.78
C LYS A 180 -23.36 -11.22 1.66
N MET A 181 -22.71 -10.17 1.18
CA MET A 181 -22.63 -8.88 1.91
C MET A 181 -24.03 -8.27 2.12
N LYS A 182 -24.90 -8.35 1.11
CA LYS A 182 -26.29 -7.90 1.21
C LYS A 182 -27.08 -8.74 2.21
N GLU A 183 -27.05 -10.08 2.08
CA GLU A 183 -27.75 -11.04 2.94
C GLU A 183 -27.39 -10.84 4.42
N LEU A 184 -26.12 -10.66 4.72
CA LEU A 184 -25.61 -10.56 6.08
C LEU A 184 -25.58 -9.11 6.61
N HIS A 185 -26.03 -8.13 5.85
CA HIS A 185 -25.96 -6.71 6.21
C HIS A 185 -24.57 -6.29 6.67
N CYS A 186 -23.54 -6.69 5.92
CA CYS A 186 -22.16 -6.29 6.23
C CYS A 186 -22.03 -4.77 6.21
N THR A 187 -21.28 -4.21 7.18
CA THR A 187 -21.10 -2.77 7.35
C THR A 187 -19.79 -2.26 6.76
N ALA A 188 -18.84 -3.16 6.56
CA ALA A 188 -17.53 -2.82 6.02
C ALA A 188 -16.93 -3.99 5.23
N PHE A 189 -16.00 -3.67 4.33
CA PHE A 189 -15.14 -4.67 3.69
C PHE A 189 -13.77 -4.08 3.33
N MET A 190 -12.84 -4.96 2.94
CA MET A 190 -11.48 -4.58 2.57
C MET A 190 -11.16 -5.11 1.18
N ALA A 191 -10.61 -4.27 0.29
CA ALA A 191 -10.31 -4.68 -1.08
C ALA A 191 -9.22 -3.81 -1.73
N THR A 192 -8.74 -4.22 -2.91
CA THR A 192 -7.94 -3.31 -3.74
C THR A 192 -8.87 -2.27 -4.39
N PRO A 193 -8.41 -1.02 -4.65
CA PRO A 193 -9.21 0.00 -5.32
C PRO A 193 -9.85 -0.48 -6.63
N THR A 194 -9.10 -1.21 -7.44
CA THR A 194 -9.60 -1.81 -8.68
C THR A 194 -10.77 -2.75 -8.43
N TYR A 195 -10.66 -3.61 -7.40
CA TYR A 195 -11.71 -4.58 -7.10
C TYR A 195 -12.96 -3.93 -6.52
N VAL A 196 -12.81 -2.86 -5.71
CA VAL A 196 -13.94 -2.05 -5.22
C VAL A 196 -14.79 -1.53 -6.37
N LEU A 197 -14.15 -0.93 -7.39
CA LEU A 197 -14.83 -0.43 -8.59
C LEU A 197 -15.44 -1.57 -9.42
N GLY A 198 -14.71 -2.68 -9.59
CA GLY A 198 -15.16 -3.85 -10.33
C GLY A 198 -16.35 -4.56 -9.70
N MET A 199 -16.42 -4.62 -8.37
CA MET A 199 -17.59 -5.16 -7.66
C MET A 199 -18.83 -4.30 -7.87
N ALA A 200 -18.71 -2.97 -7.77
CA ALA A 200 -19.84 -2.08 -8.02
C ALA A 200 -20.36 -2.20 -9.45
N ASP A 201 -19.47 -2.27 -10.45
CA ASP A 201 -19.84 -2.50 -11.86
C ASP A 201 -20.51 -3.88 -12.05
N THR A 202 -19.98 -4.91 -11.42
CA THR A 202 -20.57 -6.27 -11.47
C THR A 202 -21.97 -6.30 -10.83
N ALA A 203 -22.15 -5.63 -9.68
CA ALA A 203 -23.44 -5.52 -9.01
C ALA A 203 -24.49 -4.89 -9.94
N ALA A 204 -24.17 -3.74 -10.50
CA ALA A 204 -25.08 -3.00 -11.36
C ALA A 204 -25.44 -3.78 -12.65
N ARG A 205 -24.43 -4.35 -13.33
CA ARG A 205 -24.61 -4.95 -14.66
C ARG A 205 -25.10 -6.37 -14.65
N LYS A 206 -24.62 -7.20 -13.69
CA LYS A 206 -24.95 -8.63 -13.68
C LYS A 206 -26.06 -8.98 -12.71
N LEU A 207 -26.22 -8.20 -11.65
CA LEU A 207 -27.21 -8.47 -10.59
C LEU A 207 -28.35 -7.46 -10.57
N GLY A 208 -28.22 -6.32 -11.26
CA GLY A 208 -29.20 -5.23 -11.19
C GLY A 208 -29.27 -4.57 -9.80
N ILE A 209 -28.20 -4.67 -9.01
CA ILE A 209 -28.11 -4.17 -7.64
C ILE A 209 -27.42 -2.82 -7.61
N ASP A 210 -28.06 -1.81 -7.02
CA ASP A 210 -27.43 -0.54 -6.62
C ASP A 210 -26.80 -0.72 -5.24
N VAL A 211 -25.48 -0.96 -5.20
CA VAL A 211 -24.76 -1.24 -3.93
C VAL A 211 -24.85 -0.10 -2.93
N SER A 212 -25.03 1.15 -3.38
CA SER A 212 -25.16 2.32 -2.51
C SER A 212 -26.49 2.40 -1.78
N LYS A 213 -27.52 1.74 -2.30
CA LYS A 213 -28.88 1.75 -1.72
C LYS A 213 -29.28 0.43 -1.09
N GLU A 214 -28.73 -0.66 -1.59
CA GLU A 214 -29.21 -2.00 -1.23
C GLU A 214 -28.27 -2.76 -0.28
N LEU A 215 -27.04 -2.30 -0.10
CA LEU A 215 -26.08 -2.85 0.86
C LEU A 215 -25.92 -1.89 2.05
N SER A 216 -25.54 -2.43 3.20
CA SER A 216 -25.34 -1.67 4.44
C SER A 216 -23.90 -1.18 4.62
N ILE A 217 -23.09 -1.18 3.57
CA ILE A 217 -21.67 -0.82 3.63
C ILE A 217 -21.51 0.67 3.97
N GLN A 218 -20.79 0.95 5.03
CA GLN A 218 -20.50 2.30 5.52
C GLN A 218 -19.03 2.70 5.29
N ARG A 219 -18.12 1.72 5.29
CA ARG A 219 -16.69 1.95 5.13
C ARG A 219 -15.99 0.86 4.35
N ILE A 220 -14.99 1.26 3.59
CA ILE A 220 -14.18 0.38 2.76
C ILE A 220 -12.71 0.71 3.03
N THR A 221 -11.92 -0.29 3.40
CA THR A 221 -10.46 -0.15 3.50
C THR A 221 -9.81 -0.65 2.22
N CYS A 222 -9.08 0.22 1.56
CA CYS A 222 -8.31 -0.12 0.37
C CYS A 222 -6.86 -0.41 0.70
N ALA A 223 -6.29 -1.41 0.03
CA ALA A 223 -4.89 -1.78 0.15
C ALA A 223 -4.37 -2.48 -1.12
N GLY A 224 -3.04 -2.60 -1.22
CA GLY A 224 -2.37 -3.46 -2.19
C GLY A 224 -1.96 -2.78 -3.50
N GLU A 225 -2.59 -1.70 -3.88
CA GLU A 225 -2.23 -0.86 -5.03
C GLU A 225 -2.60 0.61 -4.74
N PRO A 226 -1.98 1.60 -5.41
CA PRO A 226 -2.44 2.99 -5.33
C PRO A 226 -3.90 3.13 -5.80
N GLY A 227 -4.60 4.13 -5.28
CA GLY A 227 -5.98 4.43 -5.73
C GLY A 227 -6.80 5.17 -4.69
N ALA A 228 -6.86 4.68 -3.45
CA ALA A 228 -7.71 5.31 -2.43
C ALA A 228 -7.18 6.66 -1.92
N CYS A 229 -5.87 6.95 -2.04
CA CYS A 229 -5.31 8.29 -1.85
C CYS A 229 -5.30 9.15 -3.13
N ILE A 230 -5.75 8.63 -4.27
CA ILE A 230 -5.94 9.41 -5.50
C ILE A 230 -7.35 10.03 -5.45
N PRO A 231 -7.50 11.37 -5.35
CA PRO A 231 -8.80 11.99 -5.05
C PRO A 231 -9.90 11.63 -6.05
N THR A 232 -9.58 11.48 -7.33
CA THR A 232 -10.54 11.13 -8.37
C THR A 232 -11.02 9.69 -8.26
N THR A 233 -10.10 8.74 -8.02
CA THR A 233 -10.41 7.33 -7.82
C THR A 233 -11.23 7.13 -6.54
N LYS A 234 -10.85 7.81 -5.46
CA LYS A 234 -11.56 7.79 -4.18
C LYS A 234 -13.01 8.25 -4.34
N ARG A 235 -13.22 9.42 -4.97
CA ARG A 235 -14.58 9.93 -5.22
C ARG A 235 -15.43 8.97 -6.05
N ARG A 236 -14.85 8.29 -7.06
CA ARG A 236 -15.58 7.26 -7.83
C ARG A 236 -16.01 6.09 -6.94
N MET A 237 -15.13 5.59 -6.09
CA MET A 237 -15.47 4.49 -5.17
C MET A 237 -16.53 4.92 -4.16
N GLU A 238 -16.36 6.07 -3.52
CA GLU A 238 -17.33 6.60 -2.54
C GLU A 238 -18.69 6.87 -3.20
N GLY A 239 -18.72 7.42 -4.42
CA GLY A 239 -19.95 7.65 -5.17
C GLY A 239 -20.66 6.36 -5.57
N ALA A 240 -19.90 5.33 -5.97
CA ALA A 240 -20.47 4.04 -6.36
C ALA A 240 -21.06 3.27 -5.17
N TRP A 241 -20.43 3.34 -4.00
CA TRP A 241 -20.81 2.56 -2.82
C TRP A 241 -21.67 3.33 -1.81
N GLY A 242 -21.72 4.66 -1.88
CA GLY A 242 -22.36 5.48 -0.83
C GLY A 242 -21.65 5.37 0.51
N ALA A 243 -20.40 4.94 0.54
CA ALA A 243 -19.61 4.60 1.72
C ALA A 243 -18.31 5.40 1.76
N LYS A 244 -17.72 5.55 2.95
CA LYS A 244 -16.39 6.14 3.11
C LYS A 244 -15.30 5.16 2.69
N VAL A 245 -14.35 5.64 1.90
CA VAL A 245 -13.19 4.87 1.44
C VAL A 245 -11.94 5.38 2.12
N TYR A 246 -11.15 4.48 2.68
CA TYR A 246 -9.90 4.77 3.37
C TYR A 246 -8.74 4.02 2.72
N ASP A 247 -7.60 4.66 2.66
CA ASP A 247 -6.37 4.02 2.18
C ASP A 247 -5.54 3.45 3.32
N HIS A 248 -4.83 2.38 3.00
CA HIS A 248 -3.85 1.76 3.85
C HIS A 248 -2.71 1.20 3.00
N ILE A 249 -1.49 1.43 3.42
CA ILE A 249 -0.31 0.88 2.77
C ILE A 249 0.47 0.02 3.74
N GLY A 250 0.78 -1.18 3.29
CA GLY A 250 1.62 -2.13 3.95
C GLY A 250 2.39 -2.98 2.95
N ALA A 251 3.36 -3.71 3.42
CA ALA A 251 4.12 -4.67 2.64
C ALA A 251 4.38 -5.95 3.45
N THR A 252 4.59 -7.07 2.75
CA THR A 252 4.93 -8.33 3.42
C THR A 252 6.24 -8.20 4.19
N GLU A 253 7.17 -7.40 3.69
CA GLU A 253 8.47 -7.14 4.28
C GLU A 253 8.38 -6.35 5.58
N SER A 254 7.57 -5.28 5.61
CA SER A 254 7.51 -4.35 6.74
C SER A 254 6.31 -4.55 7.65
N GLY A 255 5.12 -4.82 7.11
CA GLY A 255 3.87 -4.86 7.86
C GLY A 255 2.93 -3.72 7.51
N ALA A 256 1.93 -3.47 8.34
CA ALA A 256 0.89 -2.45 8.17
C ALA A 256 1.38 -1.09 8.70
N TRP A 257 2.19 -0.39 7.89
CA TRP A 257 2.96 0.76 8.34
C TRP A 257 2.22 2.10 8.27
N SER A 258 1.12 2.19 7.52
CA SER A 258 0.41 3.47 7.36
C SER A 258 -1.10 3.32 7.23
N TYR A 259 -1.82 4.40 7.48
CA TYR A 259 -3.28 4.43 7.36
C TYR A 259 -3.82 5.86 7.23
N GLU A 260 -4.90 6.00 6.48
CA GLU A 260 -5.76 7.16 6.53
C GLU A 260 -6.71 7.07 7.72
N CYS A 261 -6.97 8.16 8.42
CA CYS A 261 -7.91 8.22 9.53
C CYS A 261 -9.27 8.78 9.10
N MET A 262 -10.26 8.77 10.01
CA MET A 262 -11.63 9.25 9.75
C MET A 262 -11.71 10.71 9.30
N GLU A 263 -10.71 11.55 9.62
CA GLU A 263 -10.66 12.95 9.16
C GLU A 263 -10.34 13.06 7.66
N GLN A 264 -9.90 11.97 7.03
CA GLN A 264 -9.53 11.89 5.62
C GLN A 264 -8.62 13.06 5.17
N PRO A 265 -7.42 13.21 5.76
CA PRO A 265 -6.55 14.37 5.53
C PRO A 265 -5.94 14.42 4.12
N GLY A 266 -6.25 13.46 3.25
CA GLY A 266 -5.64 13.33 1.92
C GLY A 266 -4.23 12.75 1.96
N GLY A 267 -3.83 12.16 3.07
CA GLY A 267 -2.55 11.49 3.30
C GLY A 267 -2.66 10.40 4.35
N LEU A 268 -1.55 9.74 4.62
CA LEU A 268 -1.50 8.58 5.51
C LEU A 268 -0.65 8.85 6.74
N HIS A 269 -1.20 8.59 7.93
CA HIS A 269 -0.39 8.52 9.13
C HIS A 269 0.58 7.34 9.04
N VAL A 270 1.83 7.57 9.35
CA VAL A 270 2.78 6.48 9.63
C VAL A 270 2.47 5.93 11.01
N ASN A 271 2.35 4.62 11.16
CA ASN A 271 2.14 3.97 12.45
C ASN A 271 3.46 3.99 13.26
N GLU A 272 3.83 5.16 13.75
CA GLU A 272 5.13 5.41 14.40
C GLU A 272 5.31 4.71 15.75
N ALA A 273 4.23 4.09 16.27
CA ALA A 273 4.36 3.17 17.41
C ALA A 273 5.21 1.93 17.08
N PHE A 274 5.20 1.50 15.80
CA PHE A 274 5.80 0.24 15.35
C PHE A 274 6.79 0.40 14.20
N PHE A 275 6.79 1.55 13.54
CA PHE A 275 7.63 1.77 12.36
C PHE A 275 8.43 3.04 12.46
N LEU A 276 9.66 2.97 11.99
CA LEU A 276 10.47 4.13 11.68
C LEU A 276 10.55 4.25 10.16
N VAL A 277 10.12 5.40 9.62
CA VAL A 277 10.17 5.70 8.19
C VAL A 277 11.11 6.87 7.95
N GLU A 278 12.05 6.68 7.03
CA GLU A 278 12.95 7.71 6.51
C GLU A 278 12.61 7.92 5.02
N ILE A 279 12.75 9.16 4.52
CA ILE A 279 12.61 9.47 3.09
C ILE A 279 14.00 9.83 2.57
N GLU A 280 14.48 9.07 1.57
CA GLU A 280 15.72 9.33 0.86
C GLU A 280 15.42 10.14 -0.40
N ASP A 281 15.90 11.36 -0.45
CA ASP A 281 15.75 12.28 -1.59
C ASP A 281 16.23 11.63 -2.90
N LEU A 282 15.43 11.73 -3.96
CA LEU A 282 15.72 11.07 -5.24
C LEU A 282 16.92 11.64 -5.98
N GLU A 283 17.31 12.89 -5.70
CA GLU A 283 18.38 13.58 -6.40
C GLU A 283 19.70 13.44 -5.63
N THR A 284 19.66 13.63 -4.30
CA THR A 284 20.88 13.68 -3.49
C THR A 284 21.23 12.36 -2.83
N GLY A 285 20.26 11.44 -2.67
CA GLY A 285 20.41 10.19 -1.92
C GLY A 285 20.50 10.39 -0.40
N GLU A 286 20.28 11.60 0.08
CA GLU A 286 20.29 11.91 1.51
C GLU A 286 18.89 11.80 2.13
N ILE A 287 18.83 11.52 3.43
CA ILE A 287 17.57 11.51 4.18
C ILE A 287 17.06 12.94 4.34
N THR A 288 15.80 13.15 3.98
CA THR A 288 15.16 14.46 4.02
C THR A 288 13.84 14.44 4.81
N ASP A 289 13.59 15.53 5.52
CA ASP A 289 12.31 15.82 6.17
C ASP A 289 11.57 16.98 5.47
N ASP A 290 12.09 17.47 4.33
CA ASP A 290 11.48 18.54 3.56
C ASP A 290 10.17 18.06 2.90
N PRO A 291 9.00 18.65 3.25
CA PRO A 291 7.71 18.23 2.68
C PRO A 291 7.57 18.55 1.17
N LYS A 292 8.48 19.32 0.59
CA LYS A 292 8.49 19.60 -0.86
C LYS A 292 9.21 18.53 -1.67
N LYS A 293 10.02 17.69 -1.01
CA LYS A 293 10.87 16.70 -1.66
C LYS A 293 10.27 15.30 -1.57
N PRO A 294 9.87 14.69 -2.70
CA PRO A 294 9.57 13.28 -2.73
C PRO A 294 10.87 12.47 -2.64
N GLY A 295 10.78 11.27 -2.06
CA GLY A 295 11.93 10.39 -2.00
C GLY A 295 11.54 8.93 -1.78
N LYS A 296 12.55 8.06 -1.86
CA LYS A 296 12.37 6.63 -1.59
C LYS A 296 12.14 6.39 -0.11
N MET A 297 11.16 5.57 0.19
CA MET A 297 10.87 5.16 1.55
C MET A 297 11.85 4.08 2.01
N ILE A 298 12.55 4.38 3.09
CA ILE A 298 13.35 3.42 3.86
C ILE A 298 12.57 3.15 5.15
N ILE A 299 12.29 1.87 5.43
CA ILE A 299 11.43 1.51 6.56
C ILE A 299 12.08 0.50 7.49
N THR A 300 11.88 0.69 8.79
CA THR A 300 12.22 -0.28 9.83
C THR A 300 10.97 -0.68 10.60
N ALA A 301 10.72 -1.98 10.71
CA ALA A 301 9.74 -2.56 11.63
C ALA A 301 10.41 -2.75 13.00
N LEU A 302 9.98 -2.01 14.02
CA LEU A 302 10.70 -1.86 15.28
C LEU A 302 10.58 -3.07 16.23
N ASP A 303 9.56 -3.90 16.03
CA ASP A 303 9.24 -5.00 16.96
C ASP A 303 9.11 -6.37 16.27
N ARG A 304 9.40 -6.48 14.96
CA ARG A 304 9.37 -7.74 14.23
C ARG A 304 10.59 -8.59 14.54
N SER A 305 10.39 -9.87 14.94
CA SER A 305 11.44 -10.68 15.50
C SER A 305 11.96 -11.78 14.58
N ALA A 306 11.12 -12.64 14.00
CA ALA A 306 11.58 -13.84 13.30
C ALA A 306 12.37 -13.53 12.02
N LYS A 307 11.91 -12.56 11.25
CA LYS A 307 12.63 -12.02 10.10
C LYS A 307 12.65 -10.50 10.22
N PRO A 308 13.66 -9.91 10.88
CA PRO A 308 13.74 -8.47 11.08
C PRO A 308 13.68 -7.69 9.77
N CYS A 309 13.10 -6.50 9.82
CA CYS A 309 13.05 -5.56 8.71
C CYS A 309 13.67 -4.25 9.18
N ILE A 310 14.96 -4.06 8.93
CA ILE A 310 15.72 -2.90 9.37
C ILE A 310 16.24 -2.16 8.16
N ARG A 311 15.89 -0.88 8.05
CA ARG A 311 16.22 0.02 6.96
C ARG A 311 16.02 -0.61 5.57
N PHE A 312 14.86 -1.21 5.39
CA PHE A 312 14.47 -1.81 4.12
C PHE A 312 14.13 -0.73 3.09
N ASP A 313 14.83 -0.74 1.95
CA ASP A 313 14.52 0.10 0.79
C ASP A 313 13.32 -0.51 0.04
N SER A 314 12.14 0.04 0.27
CA SER A 314 10.90 -0.45 -0.34
C SER A 314 10.80 -0.14 -1.84
N LYS A 315 11.59 0.83 -2.32
CA LYS A 315 11.49 1.47 -3.64
C LYS A 315 10.18 2.27 -3.83
N ASP A 316 9.31 2.35 -2.84
CA ASP A 316 8.13 3.20 -2.90
C ASP A 316 8.53 4.66 -2.72
N VAL A 317 7.95 5.54 -3.54
CA VAL A 317 8.20 6.99 -3.46
C VAL A 317 7.04 7.64 -2.73
N ILE A 318 7.37 8.33 -1.64
CA ILE A 318 6.43 9.08 -0.80
C ILE A 318 6.96 10.49 -0.54
N ARG A 319 6.12 11.32 0.05
CA ARG A 319 6.48 12.67 0.50
C ARG A 319 5.83 12.95 1.85
N TRP A 320 6.53 13.67 2.73
CA TRP A 320 5.93 14.13 3.98
C TRP A 320 4.85 15.20 3.73
N SER A 321 3.81 15.22 4.54
CA SER A 321 2.89 16.35 4.59
C SER A 321 3.54 17.51 5.34
N GLY A 322 3.33 18.72 4.83
CA GLY A 322 3.71 19.95 5.51
C GLY A 322 2.68 20.41 6.56
N GLN A 323 1.55 19.69 6.70
CA GLN A 323 0.45 20.05 7.59
C GLN A 323 0.10 18.88 8.53
N PRO A 324 -0.22 19.16 9.80
CA PRO A 324 -0.71 18.14 10.72
C PRO A 324 -2.15 17.72 10.37
N CYS A 325 -2.58 16.57 10.88
CA CYS A 325 -3.97 16.14 10.78
C CYS A 325 -4.80 16.65 11.96
N ASN A 326 -6.04 17.06 11.69
CA ASN A 326 -7.01 17.50 12.72
C ASN A 326 -7.45 16.37 13.68
N CYS A 327 -7.09 15.12 13.40
CA CYS A 327 -7.42 14.00 14.26
C CYS A 327 -6.74 14.07 15.65
N GLY A 328 -5.68 14.87 15.78
CA GLY A 328 -4.92 15.04 17.02
C GLY A 328 -3.85 13.95 17.26
N ARG A 329 -3.62 13.04 16.32
CA ARG A 329 -2.46 12.14 16.37
C ARG A 329 -1.18 12.91 16.15
N THR A 330 -0.16 12.55 16.90
CA THR A 330 1.21 13.10 16.74
C THR A 330 2.00 12.37 15.65
N PHE A 331 1.53 11.24 15.21
CA PHE A 331 2.13 10.45 14.13
C PHE A 331 2.24 11.26 12.84
N ARG A 332 3.41 11.22 12.21
CA ARG A 332 3.70 11.93 10.97
C ARG A 332 2.73 11.52 9.87
N LEU A 333 2.45 12.47 9.00
CA LEU A 333 1.52 12.31 7.87
C LEU A 333 2.30 12.39 6.55
N THR A 334 2.00 11.50 5.61
CA THR A 334 2.44 11.64 4.22
C THR A 334 1.51 12.59 3.45
N ASP A 335 2.00 13.21 2.40
CA ASP A 335 1.17 13.95 1.45
C ASP A 335 0.70 13.01 0.34
N GLY A 336 -0.56 12.61 0.39
CA GLY A 336 -1.09 11.50 -0.43
C GLY A 336 -0.58 10.14 0.01
N GLY A 337 -0.78 9.13 -0.84
CA GLY A 337 -0.24 7.79 -0.70
C GLY A 337 1.12 7.62 -1.38
N VAL A 338 1.42 6.39 -1.81
CA VAL A 338 2.58 6.11 -2.66
C VAL A 338 2.38 6.73 -4.03
N MET A 339 3.31 7.59 -4.44
CA MET A 339 3.29 8.27 -5.74
C MET A 339 3.61 7.31 -6.90
N GLY A 340 4.32 6.23 -6.60
CA GLY A 340 4.78 5.20 -7.50
C GLY A 340 6.01 4.52 -6.90
N ARG A 341 6.54 3.53 -7.62
CA ARG A 341 7.82 2.94 -7.25
C ARG A 341 8.95 3.69 -7.95
N ALA A 342 10.12 3.79 -7.33
CA ALA A 342 11.27 4.45 -7.93
C ALA A 342 11.73 3.79 -9.24
N ASP A 343 11.48 2.48 -9.39
CA ASP A 343 11.73 1.69 -10.60
C ASP A 343 10.58 1.77 -11.65
N ASP A 344 9.38 2.21 -11.27
CA ASP A 344 8.23 2.45 -12.16
C ASP A 344 8.08 3.94 -12.54
N ILE A 345 8.64 4.85 -11.73
CA ILE A 345 8.73 6.26 -12.10
C ILE A 345 9.80 6.38 -13.18
N THR A 346 9.36 6.55 -14.41
CA THR A 346 10.26 6.52 -15.56
C THR A 346 10.43 7.90 -16.17
N LYS A 347 11.63 8.18 -16.67
CA LYS A 347 11.90 9.42 -17.40
C LYS A 347 11.48 9.24 -18.85
N VAL A 348 10.46 9.97 -19.28
CA VAL A 348 9.94 9.96 -20.66
C VAL A 348 10.14 11.35 -21.25
N LYS A 349 10.85 11.45 -22.35
CA LYS A 349 11.17 12.76 -22.99
C LYS A 349 11.73 13.80 -22.00
N GLY A 350 12.55 13.34 -21.03
CA GLY A 350 13.14 14.23 -20.02
C GLY A 350 12.24 14.54 -18.79
N VAL A 351 10.98 14.13 -18.80
CA VAL A 351 10.01 14.35 -17.70
C VAL A 351 9.85 13.08 -16.88
N LEU A 352 9.83 13.21 -15.54
CA LEU A 352 9.49 12.11 -14.65
C LEU A 352 7.99 11.85 -14.71
N LEU A 353 7.62 10.65 -15.15
CA LEU A 353 6.24 10.20 -15.25
C LEU A 353 5.92 9.20 -14.16
N ALA A 354 5.01 9.57 -13.26
CA ALA A 354 4.44 8.69 -12.26
C ALA A 354 3.13 8.07 -12.78
N PRO A 355 2.93 6.75 -12.69
CA PRO A 355 1.69 6.09 -13.12
C PRO A 355 0.42 6.68 -12.49
N THR A 356 0.50 7.10 -11.23
CA THR A 356 -0.62 7.71 -10.47
C THR A 356 -1.12 9.02 -11.08
N ALA A 357 -0.25 9.78 -11.75
CA ALA A 357 -0.64 11.02 -12.42
C ALA A 357 -1.55 10.74 -13.64
N ILE A 358 -1.30 9.64 -14.35
CA ILE A 358 -2.17 9.23 -15.47
C ILE A 358 -3.50 8.71 -14.92
N GLU A 359 -3.46 7.89 -13.86
CA GLU A 359 -4.66 7.37 -13.22
C GLU A 359 -5.60 8.49 -12.78
N GLU A 360 -5.06 9.53 -12.13
CA GLU A 360 -5.82 10.69 -11.68
C GLU A 360 -6.60 11.34 -12.83
N VAL A 361 -5.95 11.50 -13.98
CA VAL A 361 -6.60 12.09 -15.15
C VAL A 361 -7.66 11.15 -15.73
N VAL A 362 -7.34 9.89 -16.00
CA VAL A 362 -8.30 8.92 -16.55
C VAL A 362 -9.54 8.81 -15.66
N ARG A 363 -9.34 8.74 -14.34
CA ARG A 363 -10.43 8.63 -13.36
C ARG A 363 -11.23 9.93 -13.18
N SER A 364 -10.72 11.08 -13.60
CA SER A 364 -11.45 12.32 -13.53
C SER A 364 -12.56 12.45 -14.59
N LEU A 365 -12.43 11.72 -15.71
CA LEU A 365 -13.40 11.76 -16.80
C LEU A 365 -14.53 10.74 -16.57
N SER A 366 -15.75 11.24 -16.38
CA SER A 366 -16.95 10.40 -16.13
C SER A 366 -17.35 9.51 -17.30
N ASP A 367 -16.94 9.86 -18.52
CA ASP A 367 -17.29 9.16 -19.75
C ASP A 367 -16.40 7.95 -20.04
N LEU A 368 -15.30 7.80 -19.27
CA LEU A 368 -14.38 6.69 -19.39
C LEU A 368 -14.71 5.57 -18.39
N GLY A 369 -14.52 4.33 -18.87
CA GLY A 369 -14.56 3.13 -18.05
C GLY A 369 -13.49 3.13 -16.94
N ASN A 370 -13.54 2.09 -16.11
CA ASN A 370 -12.59 1.95 -15.00
C ASN A 370 -11.25 1.37 -15.42
N GLU A 371 -11.16 0.70 -16.57
CA GLU A 371 -9.94 0.06 -17.01
C GLU A 371 -9.20 0.90 -18.05
N TYR A 372 -7.89 0.89 -17.93
CA TYR A 372 -6.96 1.52 -18.87
C TYR A 372 -5.62 0.77 -18.86
N GLU A 373 -4.80 0.96 -19.89
CA GLU A 373 -3.45 0.44 -19.97
C GLU A 373 -2.53 1.50 -20.56
N VAL A 374 -1.33 1.64 -19.98
CA VAL A 374 -0.28 2.56 -20.45
C VAL A 374 0.91 1.75 -20.92
N LEU A 375 1.35 1.99 -22.14
CA LEU A 375 2.53 1.38 -22.73
C LEU A 375 3.53 2.47 -23.06
N VAL A 376 4.71 2.42 -22.48
CA VAL A 376 5.84 3.29 -22.86
C VAL A 376 6.75 2.50 -23.79
N THR A 377 6.95 3.01 -25.01
CA THR A 377 7.71 2.35 -26.06
C THR A 377 8.73 3.32 -26.67
N LYS A 378 9.51 2.86 -27.63
CA LYS A 378 10.32 3.71 -28.50
C LYS A 378 9.79 3.67 -29.93
N LYS A 379 9.73 4.82 -30.58
CA LYS A 379 9.47 4.97 -32.01
C LYS A 379 10.72 5.61 -32.64
N GLY A 380 11.60 4.76 -33.17
CA GLY A 380 12.97 5.17 -33.47
C GLY A 380 13.72 5.50 -32.16
N ASP A 381 14.34 6.68 -32.11
CA ASP A 381 15.07 7.15 -30.91
C ASP A 381 14.18 7.91 -29.89
N LEU A 382 12.92 8.15 -30.23
CA LEU A 382 12.01 8.93 -29.40
C LEU A 382 11.11 8.02 -28.56
N ASP A 383 10.93 8.40 -27.30
CA ASP A 383 9.96 7.77 -26.43
C ASP A 383 8.52 8.06 -26.93
N ASP A 384 7.65 7.06 -26.87
CA ASP A 384 6.25 7.15 -27.21
C ASP A 384 5.37 6.55 -26.10
N ILE A 385 4.22 7.17 -25.86
CA ILE A 385 3.28 6.73 -24.83
C ILE A 385 1.95 6.41 -25.47
N LEU A 386 1.54 5.16 -25.38
CA LEU A 386 0.21 4.71 -25.79
C LEU A 386 -0.65 4.51 -24.53
N LEU A 387 -1.79 5.20 -24.48
CA LEU A 387 -2.82 5.03 -23.47
C LEU A 387 -4.04 4.36 -24.11
N LYS A 388 -4.40 3.18 -23.62
CA LYS A 388 -5.63 2.48 -23.98
C LYS A 388 -6.69 2.76 -22.94
N VAL A 389 -7.89 3.13 -23.39
CA VAL A 389 -9.04 3.43 -22.53
C VAL A 389 -10.30 2.79 -23.06
N GLU A 390 -11.29 2.63 -22.20
CA GLU A 390 -12.64 2.21 -22.58
C GLU A 390 -13.60 3.37 -22.42
N LEU A 391 -14.46 3.62 -23.42
CA LEU A 391 -15.61 4.50 -23.25
C LEU A 391 -16.75 3.77 -22.55
N LEU A 392 -17.53 4.47 -21.74
CA LEU A 392 -18.77 3.94 -21.20
C LEU A 392 -19.78 3.72 -22.32
N PRO A 393 -20.64 2.67 -22.23
CA PRO A 393 -21.70 2.44 -23.19
C PRO A 393 -22.61 3.65 -23.37
N GLY A 394 -22.94 3.97 -24.62
CA GLY A 394 -23.74 5.14 -24.98
C GLY A 394 -22.95 6.44 -25.16
N LYS A 395 -21.60 6.39 -25.01
CA LYS A 395 -20.70 7.53 -25.20
C LYS A 395 -19.95 7.53 -26.54
N GLU A 396 -20.25 6.57 -27.43
CA GLU A 396 -19.55 6.39 -28.69
C GLU A 396 -19.67 7.63 -29.60
N GLY A 397 -20.82 8.33 -29.56
CA GLY A 397 -21.04 9.56 -30.31
C GLY A 397 -20.23 10.77 -29.82
N GLU A 398 -19.76 10.74 -28.59
CA GLU A 398 -19.00 11.82 -27.95
C GLU A 398 -17.48 11.55 -27.96
N GLU A 399 -17.03 10.41 -28.53
CA GLU A 399 -15.64 9.94 -28.49
C GLU A 399 -14.61 11.03 -28.79
N LYS A 400 -14.77 11.76 -29.89
CA LYS A 400 -13.81 12.80 -30.30
C LYS A 400 -13.63 13.89 -29.24
N GLY A 401 -14.73 14.33 -28.61
CA GLY A 401 -14.70 15.33 -27.55
C GLY A 401 -14.04 14.82 -26.29
N VAL A 402 -14.38 13.60 -25.86
CA VAL A 402 -13.80 12.92 -24.70
C VAL A 402 -12.29 12.74 -24.87
N LEU A 403 -11.84 12.28 -26.04
CA LEU A 403 -10.42 12.07 -26.32
C LEU A 403 -9.63 13.37 -26.39
N ALA A 404 -10.21 14.44 -26.97
CA ALA A 404 -9.58 15.75 -26.98
C ALA A 404 -9.36 16.26 -25.54
N HIS A 405 -10.41 16.19 -24.72
CA HIS A 405 -10.35 16.58 -23.32
C HIS A 405 -9.34 15.73 -22.52
N LEU A 406 -9.34 14.41 -22.72
CA LEU A 406 -8.36 13.51 -22.08
C LEU A 406 -6.92 13.89 -22.44
N LYS A 407 -6.63 14.17 -23.71
CA LYS A 407 -5.30 14.59 -24.16
C LYS A 407 -4.86 15.91 -23.50
N ASP A 408 -5.76 16.87 -23.40
CA ASP A 408 -5.46 18.17 -22.79
C ASP A 408 -5.18 18.02 -21.30
N GLN A 409 -5.99 17.25 -20.57
CA GLN A 409 -5.79 17.02 -19.15
C GLN A 409 -4.50 16.24 -18.87
N LEU A 410 -4.17 15.22 -19.67
CA LEU A 410 -2.91 14.48 -19.57
C LEU A 410 -1.72 15.41 -19.82
N ARG A 411 -1.80 16.28 -20.83
CA ARG A 411 -0.73 17.23 -21.13
C ARG A 411 -0.53 18.23 -20.00
N LEU A 412 -1.62 18.76 -19.44
CA LEU A 412 -1.57 19.68 -18.29
C LEU A 412 -0.95 19.04 -17.06
N ARG A 413 -1.33 17.78 -16.77
CA ARG A 413 -0.90 17.08 -15.56
C ARG A 413 0.51 16.52 -15.65
N THR A 414 0.93 16.02 -16.82
CA THR A 414 2.19 15.28 -17.00
C THR A 414 3.22 16.02 -17.86
N ASN A 415 2.84 17.07 -18.54
CA ASN A 415 3.63 17.77 -19.55
C ASN A 415 4.11 16.85 -20.70
N LEU A 416 3.36 15.78 -21.00
CA LEU A 416 3.68 14.79 -22.02
C LEU A 416 2.53 14.66 -23.02
N GLY A 417 2.87 14.24 -24.25
CA GLY A 417 1.88 13.87 -25.28
C GLY A 417 1.64 12.36 -25.30
N TYR A 418 0.38 11.98 -25.55
CA TYR A 418 -0.08 10.59 -25.55
C TYR A 418 -0.73 10.25 -26.90
N GLN A 419 -0.46 9.04 -27.39
CA GLN A 419 -1.34 8.36 -28.33
C GLN A 419 -2.45 7.71 -27.50
N ILE A 420 -3.71 7.78 -27.98
CA ILE A 420 -4.84 7.20 -27.26
C ILE A 420 -5.57 6.25 -28.20
N GLU A 421 -5.76 5.03 -27.73
CA GLU A 421 -6.61 4.00 -28.35
C GLU A 421 -7.87 3.79 -27.51
N VAL A 422 -9.02 3.82 -28.18
CA VAL A 422 -10.31 3.46 -27.57
C VAL A 422 -10.60 2.00 -27.81
N HIS A 423 -10.92 1.31 -26.74
CA HIS A 423 -11.32 -0.09 -26.75
C HIS A 423 -12.80 -0.23 -26.40
N PRO A 424 -13.48 -1.27 -26.92
CA PRO A 424 -14.85 -1.60 -26.51
C PRO A 424 -14.93 -1.79 -25.01
N TYR A 425 -15.99 -1.29 -24.38
CA TYR A 425 -16.20 -1.46 -22.96
C TYR A 425 -16.21 -2.96 -22.57
N GLY A 426 -15.43 -3.31 -21.56
CA GLY A 426 -15.29 -4.68 -21.09
C GLY A 426 -14.17 -5.48 -21.77
N SER A 427 -13.45 -4.91 -22.74
CA SER A 427 -12.41 -5.62 -23.49
C SER A 427 -11.02 -5.55 -22.88
N LEU A 428 -10.71 -4.52 -22.08
CA LEU A 428 -9.45 -4.45 -21.36
C LEU A 428 -9.45 -5.43 -20.16
N PRO A 429 -8.26 -5.90 -19.73
CA PRO A 429 -8.15 -6.83 -18.61
C PRO A 429 -8.79 -6.29 -17.32
N ARG A 430 -9.49 -7.16 -16.61
CA ARG A 430 -10.06 -6.90 -15.27
C ARG A 430 -9.20 -7.59 -14.21
N TYR A 431 -8.97 -6.91 -13.11
CA TYR A 431 -8.07 -7.38 -12.06
C TYR A 431 -8.85 -7.53 -10.73
N GLU A 432 -8.69 -8.67 -10.07
CA GLU A 432 -9.21 -8.89 -8.69
C GLU A 432 -8.16 -8.52 -7.62
N LEU A 433 -6.89 -8.55 -8.00
CA LEU A 433 -5.75 -8.19 -7.16
C LEU A 433 -5.06 -6.95 -7.75
N LYS A 434 -3.73 -6.87 -7.65
CA LYS A 434 -2.94 -5.75 -8.17
C LYS A 434 -3.03 -5.64 -9.69
N ALA A 435 -3.47 -4.48 -10.18
CA ALA A 435 -3.49 -4.19 -11.60
C ALA A 435 -2.11 -3.79 -12.12
N LYS A 436 -1.69 -4.37 -13.26
CA LYS A 436 -0.48 -3.96 -14.00
C LYS A 436 -0.88 -3.13 -15.22
N ARG A 437 -1.27 -1.89 -14.97
CA ARG A 437 -1.71 -0.98 -16.03
C ARG A 437 -0.60 -0.21 -16.71
N PHE A 438 0.53 0.01 -16.04
CA PHE A 438 1.68 0.71 -16.59
C PHE A 438 2.78 -0.29 -16.98
N LYS A 439 3.25 -0.22 -18.23
CA LYS A 439 4.28 -1.11 -18.78
C LYS A 439 5.31 -0.29 -19.55
N ASP A 440 6.53 -0.23 -19.03
CA ASP A 440 7.67 0.29 -19.78
C ASP A 440 8.28 -0.84 -20.61
N LEU A 441 8.15 -0.76 -21.92
CA LEU A 441 8.61 -1.77 -22.86
C LEU A 441 9.92 -1.39 -23.56
N ARG A 442 10.51 -0.24 -23.22
CA ARG A 442 11.73 0.26 -23.89
C ARG A 442 12.95 -0.61 -23.66
N MET A 443 13.00 -1.31 -22.53
CA MET A 443 14.12 -2.19 -22.14
C MET A 443 13.93 -3.66 -22.56
N LYS A 444 12.82 -4.04 -23.21
CA LYS A 444 12.54 -5.42 -23.62
C LYS A 444 12.97 -5.75 -25.06
N GLY A 445 13.77 -4.91 -25.69
CA GLY A 445 14.24 -5.03 -27.07
C GLY A 445 15.76 -4.97 -27.21
N ALA A 446 16.53 -5.45 -26.22
CA ALA A 446 17.98 -5.66 -26.35
C ALA A 446 18.33 -7.11 -26.02
#